data_f743d471eedfa5592e1f9eb08aed6d72
#
_entry.id   f743d471eedfa5592e1f9eb08aed6d72
#
_cell.length_a   1.000
_cell.length_b   1.000
_cell.length_c   1.000
_cell.angle_alpha   90.00
_cell.angle_beta   90.00
_cell.angle_gamma   90.00
#
_symmetry.space_group_name_H-M   'P 1'
#
loop_
_entity.id
_entity.type
_entity.pdbx_description
1 polymer ?
#
loop_
_entity_poly.entity_id
_entity_poly.type
_entity_poly.pdbx_seq_one_letter_code
_entity_poly.pdbx_strand_id
1 'polypeptide(L)'
;YGSVVINHWPALAYGFGVTTWGAYPGHTFDDIQSGIGVVHNAFLFDRPQKSVIRGPFRMFPKPPWFVTNKNTHRIAPRLVDFEMEQSVKNLARIMWHAVRG
;
A
#
# COMPACT_ATOMS: atom_id res chain seq x y z
N TYR A 1 1.60 16.66 5.16
CA TYR A 1 1.69 15.34 4.51
C TYR A 1 0.70 15.24 3.37
N GLY A 2 1.14 14.74 2.21
CA GLY A 2 0.29 14.61 1.02
C GLY A 2 -0.71 13.47 1.09
N SER A 3 -0.40 12.38 1.79
CA SER A 3 -1.28 11.22 1.95
C SER A 3 -1.43 10.83 3.40
N VAL A 4 -2.66 10.49 3.78
CA VAL A 4 -3.02 9.98 5.11
C VAL A 4 -3.71 8.63 4.93
N VAL A 5 -3.21 7.61 5.61
CA VAL A 5 -3.79 6.25 5.56
C VAL A 5 -4.34 5.89 6.93
N ILE A 6 -5.62 5.53 6.97
CA ILE A 6 -6.35 5.19 8.20
C ILE A 6 -6.72 3.70 8.15
N ASN A 7 -6.37 2.97 9.18
CA ASN A 7 -6.64 1.54 9.34
C ASN A 7 -6.06 0.66 8.22
N HIS A 8 -4.97 1.08 7.60
CA HIS A 8 -4.34 0.28 6.54
C HIS A 8 -2.82 0.50 6.48
N TRP A 9 -2.15 -0.28 5.65
CA TRP A 9 -0.72 -0.17 5.41
C TRP A 9 -0.40 1.09 4.59
N PRO A 10 0.53 1.96 5.05
CA PRO A 10 0.86 3.22 4.36
C PRO A 10 1.37 3.04 2.93
N ALA A 11 1.99 1.90 2.59
CA ALA A 11 2.47 1.64 1.25
C ALA A 11 1.36 1.62 0.18
N LEU A 12 0.09 1.46 0.56
CA LEU A 12 -1.03 1.59 -0.38
C LEU A 12 -1.12 2.99 -0.99
N ALA A 13 -0.73 4.02 -0.25
CA ALA A 13 -0.68 5.37 -0.80
C ALA A 13 0.21 5.44 -2.04
N TYR A 14 1.34 4.75 -2.02
CA TYR A 14 2.21 4.62 -3.18
C TYR A 14 1.60 3.70 -4.27
N GLY A 15 1.05 2.56 -3.86
CA GLY A 15 0.52 1.55 -4.78
C GLY A 15 -0.67 2.01 -5.62
N PHE A 16 -1.51 2.91 -5.11
CA PHE A 16 -2.66 3.42 -5.87
C PHE A 16 -2.28 4.38 -7.02
N GLY A 17 -1.12 5.00 -6.97
CA GLY A 17 -0.65 5.85 -8.06
C GLY A 17 -1.39 7.18 -8.28
N VAL A 18 -2.52 7.38 -7.61
CA VAL A 18 -3.37 8.57 -7.71
C VAL A 18 -3.35 9.42 -6.44
N THR A 19 -2.53 9.05 -5.48
CA THR A 19 -2.42 9.75 -4.20
C THR A 19 -1.44 10.91 -4.28
N THR A 20 -1.66 11.93 -3.48
CA THR A 20 -0.82 13.13 -3.45
C THR A 20 0.53 12.86 -2.78
N TRP A 21 1.56 13.49 -3.31
CA TRP A 21 2.92 13.40 -2.83
C TRP A 21 3.37 14.74 -2.26
N GLY A 22 3.39 14.85 -0.93
CA GLY A 22 3.78 16.07 -0.24
C GLY A 22 2.87 17.30 -0.42
N ALA A 23 2.27 17.43 -1.53
CA ALA A 23 1.30 18.35 -2.11
C ALA A 23 0.85 19.54 -1.23
N TYR A 24 1.76 20.43 -0.87
CA TYR A 24 1.39 21.69 -0.28
C TYR A 24 1.01 22.70 -1.40
N PRO A 25 -0.08 23.47 -1.28
CA PRO A 25 -0.58 24.34 -2.36
C PRO A 25 0.37 25.43 -2.84
N GLY A 26 1.35 25.80 -2.01
CA GLY A 26 2.38 26.78 -2.33
C GLY A 26 3.60 26.22 -3.06
N HIS A 27 3.71 24.90 -3.20
CA HIS A 27 4.82 24.28 -3.91
C HIS A 27 4.68 24.44 -5.43
N THR A 28 5.77 24.74 -6.08
CA THR A 28 5.87 24.89 -7.54
C THR A 28 6.95 23.98 -8.10
N PHE A 29 7.06 23.86 -9.44
CA PHE A 29 8.13 23.08 -10.05
C PHE A 29 9.52 23.67 -9.79
N ASP A 30 9.62 24.98 -9.56
CA ASP A 30 10.88 25.67 -9.24
C ASP A 30 11.21 25.57 -7.74
N ASP A 31 10.20 25.32 -6.89
CA ASP A 31 10.35 25.16 -5.45
C ASP A 31 9.48 23.99 -4.95
N ILE A 32 9.92 22.78 -5.21
CA ILE A 32 9.18 21.53 -4.97
C ILE A 32 9.04 21.22 -3.47
N GLN A 33 10.08 21.47 -2.68
CA GLN A 33 10.14 21.16 -1.25
C GLN A 33 9.73 19.71 -0.92
N SER A 34 8.52 19.50 -0.34
CA SER A 34 8.01 18.18 0.03
C SER A 34 7.35 17.40 -1.10
N GLY A 35 7.26 17.97 -2.29
CA GLY A 35 6.67 17.35 -3.48
C GLY A 35 5.40 18.03 -3.97
N ILE A 36 5.07 17.79 -5.23
CA ILE A 36 3.88 18.30 -5.91
C ILE A 36 3.19 17.19 -6.70
N GLY A 37 1.87 17.34 -6.93
CA GLY A 37 1.09 16.43 -7.75
C GLY A 37 0.80 15.09 -7.08
N VAL A 38 0.65 14.06 -7.88
CA VAL A 38 0.36 12.69 -7.45
C VAL A 38 1.52 11.74 -7.69
N VAL A 39 1.53 10.59 -7.03
CA VAL A 39 2.68 9.67 -6.95
C VAL A 39 3.25 9.29 -8.32
N HIS A 40 2.42 8.90 -9.29
CA HIS A 40 2.89 8.44 -10.60
C HIS A 40 2.66 9.44 -11.74
N ASN A 41 1.93 10.51 -11.49
CA ASN A 41 1.66 11.52 -12.51
C ASN A 41 1.39 12.89 -11.87
N ALA A 42 2.36 13.77 -11.92
CA ALA A 42 2.26 15.12 -11.35
C ALA A 42 1.19 15.99 -12.01
N PHE A 43 0.73 15.63 -13.21
CA PHE A 43 -0.26 16.39 -13.99
C PHE A 43 -1.66 15.80 -13.96
N LEU A 44 -1.89 14.71 -13.20
CA LEU A 44 -3.18 14.02 -13.18
C LEU A 44 -4.31 14.89 -12.63
N PHE A 45 -4.03 15.65 -11.59
CA PHE A 45 -4.98 16.57 -10.98
C PHE A 45 -4.38 17.97 -10.85
N ASP A 46 -5.19 19.00 -11.06
CA ASP A 46 -4.79 20.36 -10.81
C ASP A 46 -4.84 20.65 -9.29
N ARG A 47 -3.70 21.14 -8.77
CA ARG A 47 -3.53 21.55 -7.36
C ARG A 47 -4.03 20.56 -6.29
N PRO A 48 -3.64 19.28 -6.35
CA PRO A 48 -4.02 18.35 -5.30
C PRO A 48 -3.35 18.74 -3.99
N GLN A 49 -4.10 18.72 -2.90
CA GLN A 49 -3.57 19.08 -1.57
C GLN A 49 -3.29 17.84 -0.73
N LYS A 50 -4.25 16.93 -0.66
CA LYS A 50 -4.18 15.77 0.21
C LYS A 50 -5.04 14.63 -0.29
N SER A 51 -4.57 13.43 -0.09
CA SER A 51 -5.34 12.20 -0.25
C SER A 51 -5.58 11.54 1.10
N VAL A 52 -6.79 11.08 1.34
CA VAL A 52 -7.14 10.30 2.52
C VAL A 52 -7.63 8.93 2.09
N ILE A 53 -6.87 7.90 2.45
CA ILE A 53 -7.21 6.50 2.22
C ILE A 53 -7.76 5.94 3.52
N ARG A 54 -8.98 5.46 3.51
CA ARG A 54 -9.62 4.89 4.70
C ARG A 54 -9.98 3.43 4.44
N GLY A 55 -9.39 2.54 5.21
CA GLY A 55 -9.76 1.13 5.27
C GLY A 55 -10.75 0.86 6.41
N PRO A 56 -11.42 -0.30 6.41
CA PRO A 56 -12.27 -0.72 7.51
C PRO A 56 -11.42 -0.95 8.77
N PHE A 57 -12.00 -0.72 9.94
CA PHE A 57 -11.32 -0.97 11.22
C PHE A 57 -10.98 -2.45 11.41
N ARG A 58 -11.83 -3.34 10.92
CA ARG A 58 -11.58 -4.79 10.91
C ARG A 58 -11.48 -5.25 9.47
N MET A 59 -10.42 -6.00 9.17
CA MET A 59 -10.21 -6.61 7.85
C MET A 59 -10.34 -8.12 7.92
N PHE A 60 -11.00 -8.67 6.90
CA PHE A 60 -11.02 -10.10 6.65
C PHE A 60 -10.79 -10.37 5.13
N PRO A 61 -9.89 -11.26 4.79
CA PRO A 61 -8.94 -11.95 5.66
C PRO A 61 -7.96 -10.97 6.32
N LYS A 62 -7.45 -11.35 7.51
CA LYS A 62 -6.53 -10.52 8.26
C LYS A 62 -5.20 -10.38 7.52
N PRO A 63 -4.71 -9.16 7.27
CA PRO A 63 -3.47 -8.96 6.55
C PRO A 63 -2.28 -9.67 7.20
N PRO A 64 -1.37 -10.29 6.41
CA PRO A 64 -0.23 -11.05 6.94
C PRO A 64 0.77 -10.18 7.74
N TRP A 65 0.79 -8.87 7.54
CA TRP A 65 1.65 -7.93 8.27
C TRP A 65 1.10 -7.52 9.64
N PHE A 66 -0.13 -7.92 9.99
CA PHE A 66 -0.65 -7.66 11.33
C PHE A 66 -0.03 -8.63 12.34
N VAL A 67 0.45 -8.09 13.47
CA VAL A 67 1.05 -8.89 14.55
C VAL A 67 0.11 -9.96 15.12
N THR A 68 -1.20 -9.76 14.96
CA THR A 68 -2.24 -10.70 15.37
C THR A 68 -2.59 -11.75 14.31
N ASN A 69 -1.93 -11.73 13.14
CA ASN A 69 -2.09 -12.78 12.14
C ASN A 69 -1.37 -14.05 12.61
N LYS A 70 -2.11 -15.13 12.77
CA LYS A 70 -1.60 -16.40 13.32
C LYS A 70 -0.77 -17.22 12.31
N ASN A 71 -0.89 -16.90 11.02
CA ASN A 71 -0.29 -17.68 9.94
C ASN A 71 0.89 -16.99 9.24
N THR A 72 1.32 -15.82 9.70
CA THR A 72 2.45 -15.10 9.10
C THR A 72 3.70 -15.98 8.98
N HIS A 73 4.01 -16.77 10.02
CA HIS A 73 5.14 -17.68 10.03
C HIS A 73 5.05 -18.82 8.99
N ARG A 74 3.84 -19.10 8.48
CA ARG A 74 3.61 -20.08 7.41
C ARG A 74 3.56 -19.44 6.03
N ILE A 75 3.18 -18.18 5.97
CA ILE A 75 3.09 -17.40 4.72
C ILE A 75 4.49 -16.97 4.28
N ALA A 76 5.31 -16.46 5.19
CA ALA A 76 6.60 -15.87 4.86
C ALA A 76 7.56 -16.83 4.10
N PRO A 77 7.80 -18.07 4.55
CA PRO A 77 8.64 -19.02 3.79
C PRO A 77 8.07 -19.33 2.39
N ARG A 78 6.74 -19.42 2.27
CA ARG A 78 6.08 -19.71 1.00
C ARG A 78 6.10 -18.57 0.01
N LEU A 79 6.19 -17.33 0.49
CA LEU A 79 6.46 -16.18 -0.36
C LEU A 79 7.87 -16.26 -0.95
N VAL A 80 8.85 -16.65 -0.15
CA VAL A 80 10.22 -16.88 -0.65
C VAL A 80 10.25 -18.02 -1.68
N ASP A 81 9.58 -19.14 -1.40
CA ASP A 81 9.46 -20.26 -2.36
C ASP A 81 8.78 -19.80 -3.66
N PHE A 82 7.77 -18.93 -3.58
CA PHE A 82 7.09 -18.40 -4.75
C PHE A 82 7.97 -17.43 -5.54
N GLU A 83 8.77 -16.60 -4.87
CA GLU A 83 9.73 -15.71 -5.54
C GLU A 83 10.82 -16.50 -6.28
N MET A 84 11.24 -17.64 -5.73
CA MET A 84 12.21 -18.51 -6.36
C MET A 84 11.60 -19.34 -7.50
N GLU A 85 10.37 -19.80 -7.33
CA GLU A 85 9.63 -20.61 -8.31
C GLU A 85 8.18 -20.15 -8.39
N GLN A 86 7.86 -19.37 -9.40
CA GLN A 86 6.51 -18.81 -9.63
C GLN A 86 5.55 -19.92 -10.13
N SER A 87 5.06 -20.73 -9.20
CA SER A 87 4.12 -21.79 -9.51
C SER A 87 2.72 -21.52 -8.94
N VAL A 88 1.69 -21.96 -9.65
CA VAL A 88 0.28 -21.83 -9.20
C VAL A 88 0.06 -22.58 -7.88
N LYS A 89 0.79 -23.68 -7.64
CA LYS A 89 0.71 -24.42 -6.36
C LYS A 89 1.20 -23.59 -5.17
N ASN A 90 2.29 -22.88 -5.34
CA ASN A 90 2.84 -22.00 -4.31
C ASN A 90 1.89 -20.84 -4.03
N LEU A 91 1.33 -20.22 -5.06
CA LEU A 91 0.33 -19.18 -4.93
C LEU A 91 -0.92 -19.67 -4.18
N ALA A 92 -1.46 -20.83 -4.55
CA ALA A 92 -2.63 -21.41 -3.89
C ALA A 92 -2.39 -21.68 -2.40
N ARG A 93 -1.19 -22.15 -2.02
CA ARG A 93 -0.80 -22.38 -0.62
C ARG A 93 -0.69 -21.06 0.16
N ILE A 94 -0.13 -20.01 -0.43
CA ILE A 94 -0.07 -18.67 0.17
C ILE A 94 -1.49 -18.16 0.45
N MET A 95 -2.35 -18.19 -0.55
CA MET A 95 -3.74 -17.76 -0.44
C MET A 95 -4.51 -18.54 0.63
N TRP A 96 -4.34 -19.85 0.69
CA TRP A 96 -4.97 -20.69 1.72
C TRP A 96 -4.59 -20.27 3.15
N HIS A 97 -3.32 -20.00 3.40
CA HIS A 97 -2.87 -19.54 4.70
C HIS A 97 -3.24 -18.09 5.00
N ALA A 98 -3.30 -17.23 4.00
CA ALA A 98 -3.70 -15.84 4.16
C ALA A 98 -5.17 -15.73 4.58
N VAL A 99 -6.07 -16.52 4.00
CA VAL A 99 -7.50 -16.51 4.36
C VAL A 99 -7.76 -17.02 5.77
N ARG A 100 -6.90 -17.87 6.29
CA ARG A 100 -7.03 -18.47 7.64
C ARG A 100 -6.32 -17.69 8.76
N GLY A 101 -5.73 -16.56 8.44
CA GLY A 101 -4.92 -15.70 9.33
C GLY A 101 -5.64 -14.82 10.36
#